data_90f1cbf6d04c9271e021008c3054f562
#
_entry.id   90f1cbf6d04c9271e021008c3054f562
#
_cell.length_a   1.000
_cell.length_b   1.000
_cell.length_c   1.000
_cell.angle_alpha   90.00
_cell.angle_beta   90.00
_cell.angle_gamma   90.00
#
_symmetry.space_group_name_H-M   'P 1'
#
loop_
_entity.id
_entity.type
_entity.pdbx_description
1 polymer ?
#
loop_
_entity_poly.entity_id
_entity_poly.type
_entity_poly.pdbx_seq_one_letter_code
_entity_poly.pdbx_strand_id
1 'polypeptide(L)'
;MKKTIYYKVVGIVFLTILFSHVAYAQNERNKALIYSYLHGWEYSIKAGLSIGGTSPLPLPKEIRNIDSYSPNIAIAIEGNATKWFGNDKKWGMTAGIRLENKTMTTEATVKNYGMKIINTNGGELQGLWTGGVKTKVKNSYLTIPVLANYKISDRWKVSLLSLIHI
;
A
#
# COMPACT_ATOMS: atom_id res chain seq x y z
N MET A 1 -40.87 20.89 21.16
CA MET A 1 -39.86 21.94 20.95
C MET A 1 -38.64 21.86 21.92
N LYS A 2 -38.80 21.75 23.24
CA LYS A 2 -37.69 21.73 24.22
C LYS A 2 -36.69 20.58 24.00
N LYS A 3 -37.11 19.36 23.69
CA LYS A 3 -36.20 18.21 23.47
C LYS A 3 -35.28 18.38 22.26
N THR A 4 -35.78 18.96 21.17
CA THR A 4 -34.99 19.18 19.95
C THR A 4 -33.87 20.21 20.14
N ILE A 5 -34.11 21.23 20.96
CA ILE A 5 -33.12 22.25 21.32
C ILE A 5 -32.05 21.62 22.19
N TYR A 6 -32.39 20.75 23.13
CA TYR A 6 -31.46 20.04 23.99
C TYR A 6 -30.48 19.19 23.19
N TYR A 7 -30.94 18.39 22.24
CA TYR A 7 -30.06 17.57 21.40
C TYR A 7 -29.11 18.41 20.50
N LYS A 8 -29.57 19.55 20.01
CA LYS A 8 -28.73 20.49 19.25
C LYS A 8 -27.60 21.08 20.13
N VAL A 9 -27.95 21.51 21.35
CA VAL A 9 -26.97 22.05 22.29
C VAL A 9 -25.96 21.00 22.70
N VAL A 10 -26.39 19.78 23.04
CA VAL A 10 -25.48 18.66 23.37
C VAL A 10 -24.59 18.31 22.18
N GLY A 11 -25.10 18.32 20.96
CA GLY A 11 -24.31 18.08 19.75
C GLY A 11 -23.24 19.15 19.53
N ILE A 12 -23.56 20.42 19.74
CA ILE A 12 -22.60 21.53 19.61
C ILE A 12 -21.52 21.41 20.69
N VAL A 13 -21.88 21.15 21.94
CA VAL A 13 -20.92 20.97 23.03
C VAL A 13 -19.97 19.79 22.75
N PHE A 14 -20.51 18.65 22.27
CA PHE A 14 -19.69 17.51 21.91
C PHE A 14 -18.72 17.83 20.76
N LEU A 15 -19.20 18.56 19.75
CA LEU A 15 -18.38 19.00 18.63
C LEU A 15 -17.26 19.94 19.07
N THR A 16 -17.51 20.90 19.97
CA THR A 16 -16.49 21.83 20.49
C THR A 16 -15.44 21.11 21.32
N ILE A 17 -15.82 20.09 22.11
CA ILE A 17 -14.87 19.26 22.85
C ILE A 17 -13.96 18.49 21.90
N LEU A 18 -14.50 17.88 20.83
CA LEU A 18 -13.70 17.19 19.82
C LEU A 18 -12.69 18.13 19.15
N PHE A 19 -13.12 19.32 18.75
CA PHE A 19 -12.22 20.29 18.11
C PHE A 19 -11.13 20.81 19.06
N SER A 20 -11.41 20.98 20.36
CA SER A 20 -10.40 21.40 21.32
C SER A 20 -9.30 20.34 21.49
N HIS A 21 -9.64 19.06 21.56
CA HIS A 21 -8.65 17.97 21.61
C HIS A 21 -7.77 17.90 20.36
N VAL A 22 -8.35 18.15 19.19
CA VAL A 22 -7.58 18.19 17.93
C VAL A 22 -6.57 19.34 17.95
N ALA A 23 -6.96 20.53 18.43
CA ALA A 23 -6.07 21.70 18.49
C ALA A 23 -4.88 21.50 19.45
N TYR A 24 -5.11 20.91 20.63
CA TYR A 24 -4.04 20.56 21.56
C TYR A 24 -3.07 19.52 20.98
N ALA A 25 -3.58 18.45 20.40
CA ALA A 25 -2.78 17.42 19.76
C ALA A 25 -1.94 17.99 18.60
N GLN A 26 -2.46 18.98 17.87
CA GLN A 26 -1.75 19.63 16.77
C GLN A 26 -0.56 20.47 17.26
N ASN A 27 -0.69 21.18 18.38
CA ASN A 27 0.38 22.00 18.94
C ASN A 27 1.56 21.13 19.43
N GLU A 28 1.29 20.06 20.19
CA GLU A 28 2.32 19.13 20.65
C GLU A 28 3.00 18.39 19.48
N ARG A 29 2.23 18.01 18.47
CA ARG A 29 2.77 17.44 17.23
C ARG A 29 3.71 18.41 16.51
N ASN A 30 3.33 19.69 16.41
CA ASN A 30 4.17 20.70 15.74
C ASN A 30 5.49 20.90 16.48
N LYS A 31 5.48 20.95 17.82
CA LYS A 31 6.70 21.01 18.64
C LYS A 31 7.58 19.78 18.41
N ALA A 32 7.00 18.59 18.42
CA ALA A 32 7.73 17.35 18.20
C ALA A 32 8.34 17.27 16.78
N LEU A 33 7.62 17.74 15.75
CA LEU A 33 8.13 17.82 14.39
C LEU A 33 9.29 18.81 14.24
N ILE A 34 9.18 19.99 14.85
CA ILE A 34 10.24 21.01 14.84
C ILE A 34 11.48 20.43 15.54
N TYR A 35 11.32 19.83 16.72
CA TYR A 35 12.41 19.21 17.46
C TYR A 35 13.10 18.11 16.63
N SER A 36 12.32 17.23 16.01
CA SER A 36 12.83 16.15 15.15
C SER A 36 13.61 16.71 13.96
N TYR A 37 13.10 17.75 13.31
CA TYR A 37 13.76 18.40 12.18
C TYR A 37 15.10 19.02 12.59
N LEU A 38 15.16 19.70 13.73
CA LEU A 38 16.40 20.27 14.28
C LEU A 38 17.46 19.17 14.53
N HIS A 39 17.03 17.97 14.93
CA HIS A 39 17.89 16.81 15.13
C HIS A 39 18.15 15.99 13.85
N GLY A 40 17.76 16.49 12.69
CA GLY A 40 18.01 15.85 11.38
C GLY A 40 17.09 14.68 11.08
N TRP A 41 15.92 14.61 11.69
CA TRP A 41 14.87 13.65 11.31
C TRP A 41 13.86 14.29 10.37
N GLU A 42 13.47 13.52 9.35
CA GLU A 42 12.43 13.90 8.39
C GLU A 42 11.46 12.73 8.25
N TYR A 43 10.15 12.99 8.39
CA TYR A 43 9.11 11.98 8.20
C TYR A 43 8.31 12.31 6.96
N SER A 44 7.97 11.28 6.19
CA SER A 44 7.16 11.44 4.99
C SER A 44 6.16 10.32 4.83
N ILE A 45 4.99 10.66 4.32
CA ILE A 45 3.96 9.71 3.90
C ILE A 45 3.80 9.87 2.41
N LYS A 46 3.84 8.76 1.68
CA LYS A 46 3.64 8.72 0.23
C LYS A 46 2.46 7.82 -0.07
N ALA A 47 1.64 8.24 -1.01
CA ALA A 47 0.60 7.41 -1.62
C ALA A 47 0.86 7.35 -3.12
N GLY A 48 0.68 6.18 -3.70
CA GLY A 48 0.94 5.95 -5.11
C GLY A 48 -0.09 5.03 -5.72
N LEU A 49 -0.28 5.20 -7.02
CA LEU A 49 -1.03 4.29 -7.86
C LEU A 49 -0.05 3.64 -8.82
N SER A 50 -0.16 2.33 -9.00
CA SER A 50 0.59 1.60 -10.01
C SER A 50 -0.36 0.73 -10.84
N ILE A 51 -0.02 0.55 -12.10
CA ILE A 51 -0.69 -0.39 -12.98
C ILE A 51 0.34 -1.47 -13.28
N GLY A 52 0.05 -2.69 -12.88
CA GLY A 52 1.00 -3.78 -13.08
C GLY A 52 0.36 -5.13 -12.87
N GLY A 53 1.02 -6.13 -13.42
CA GLY A 53 0.65 -7.52 -13.26
C GLY A 53 1.89 -8.38 -13.46
N THR A 54 1.78 -9.65 -13.10
CA THR A 54 2.83 -10.64 -13.32
C THR A 54 2.41 -11.56 -14.47
N SER A 55 3.31 -11.83 -15.40
CA SER A 55 3.12 -12.86 -16.40
C SER A 55 3.84 -14.11 -15.94
N PRO A 56 3.14 -15.28 -15.81
CA PRO A 56 3.83 -16.53 -15.55
C PRO A 56 4.61 -16.95 -16.80
N LEU A 57 5.92 -17.01 -16.70
CA LEU A 57 6.79 -17.53 -17.74
C LEU A 57 7.67 -18.65 -17.15
N PRO A 58 7.77 -19.84 -17.77
CA PRO A 58 7.07 -20.27 -18.99
C PRO A 58 5.58 -20.57 -18.73
N LEU A 59 4.76 -20.42 -19.77
CA LEU A 59 3.34 -20.78 -19.69
C LEU A 59 3.18 -22.29 -19.49
N PRO A 60 2.30 -22.73 -18.57
CA PRO A 60 1.94 -24.13 -18.40
C PRO A 60 1.41 -24.75 -19.72
N LYS A 61 1.68 -26.03 -19.94
CA LYS A 61 1.30 -26.77 -21.17
C LYS A 61 -0.21 -26.79 -21.42
N GLU A 62 -0.98 -26.67 -20.37
CA GLU A 62 -2.44 -26.68 -20.37
C GLU A 62 -3.04 -25.38 -20.92
N ILE A 63 -2.31 -24.28 -20.87
CA ILE A 63 -2.75 -22.98 -21.41
C ILE A 63 -2.49 -22.97 -22.91
N ARG A 64 -3.56 -22.85 -23.69
CA ARG A 64 -3.50 -22.80 -25.15
C ARG A 64 -3.51 -21.40 -25.70
N ASN A 65 -4.26 -20.52 -25.07
CA ASN A 65 -4.37 -19.11 -25.45
C ASN A 65 -4.64 -18.26 -24.22
N ILE A 66 -4.08 -17.05 -24.20
CA ILE A 66 -4.46 -16.02 -23.25
C ILE A 66 -5.44 -15.09 -23.96
N ASP A 67 -6.72 -15.19 -23.59
CA ASP A 67 -7.80 -14.47 -24.25
C ASP A 67 -7.87 -13.01 -23.78
N SER A 68 -7.59 -12.77 -22.51
CA SER A 68 -7.58 -11.41 -21.93
C SER A 68 -6.61 -11.34 -20.75
N TYR A 69 -5.92 -10.21 -20.67
CA TYR A 69 -5.06 -9.86 -19.54
C TYR A 69 -5.36 -8.44 -19.08
N SER A 70 -5.93 -8.32 -17.90
CA SER A 70 -6.31 -7.03 -17.33
C SER A 70 -5.54 -6.76 -16.04
N PRO A 71 -4.46 -5.97 -16.10
CA PRO A 71 -3.83 -5.44 -14.91
C PRO A 71 -4.76 -4.42 -14.26
N ASN A 72 -5.02 -4.58 -12.97
CA ASN A 72 -5.85 -3.63 -12.23
C ASN A 72 -4.98 -2.54 -11.59
N ILE A 73 -5.62 -1.43 -11.25
CA ILE A 73 -4.97 -0.37 -10.49
C ILE A 73 -4.61 -0.90 -9.11
N ALA A 74 -3.34 -0.76 -8.76
CA ALA A 74 -2.81 -1.07 -7.45
C ALA A 74 -2.61 0.22 -6.65
N ILE A 75 -2.96 0.17 -5.36
CA ILE A 75 -2.76 1.28 -4.43
C ILE A 75 -1.61 0.90 -3.51
N ALA A 76 -0.69 1.84 -3.31
CA ALA A 76 0.40 1.73 -2.35
C ALA A 76 0.38 2.91 -1.39
N ILE A 77 0.61 2.63 -0.11
CA ILE A 77 0.81 3.63 0.93
C ILE A 77 2.14 3.32 1.61
N GLU A 78 2.96 4.34 1.80
CA GLU A 78 4.31 4.22 2.34
C GLU A 78 4.55 5.31 3.38
N GLY A 79 5.01 4.90 4.57
CA GLY A 79 5.48 5.80 5.63
C GLY A 79 6.99 5.66 5.79
N ASN A 80 7.71 6.78 5.81
CA ASN A 80 9.17 6.81 5.89
C ASN A 80 9.68 7.72 6.98
N ALA A 81 10.78 7.30 7.60
CA ALA A 81 11.60 8.13 8.48
C ALA A 81 13.01 8.23 7.89
N THR A 82 13.49 9.43 7.71
CA THR A 82 14.83 9.73 7.21
C THR A 82 15.65 10.36 8.31
N LYS A 83 16.85 9.86 8.53
CA LYS A 83 17.86 10.46 9.41
C LYS A 83 18.96 11.08 8.55
N TRP A 84 19.19 12.37 8.71
CA TRP A 84 20.28 13.11 8.07
C TRP A 84 21.48 13.16 8.99
N PHE A 85 22.67 12.97 8.44
CA PHE A 85 23.94 12.89 9.15
C PHE A 85 24.87 14.06 8.78
N GLY A 86 25.80 14.36 9.70
CA GLY A 86 26.81 15.39 9.53
C GLY A 86 26.29 16.81 9.75
N ASN A 87 27.21 17.74 9.90
CA ASN A 87 26.88 19.16 10.11
C ASN A 87 26.18 19.77 8.88
N ASP A 88 26.59 19.33 7.69
CA ASP A 88 26.02 19.79 6.41
C ASP A 88 24.72 19.08 6.04
N LYS A 89 24.30 18.05 6.80
CA LYS A 89 23.10 17.24 6.54
C LYS A 89 22.95 16.81 5.08
N LYS A 90 24.08 16.48 4.42
CA LYS A 90 24.10 16.06 3.01
C LYS A 90 23.78 14.57 2.84
N TRP A 91 24.22 13.73 3.78
CA TRP A 91 23.95 12.31 3.76
C TRP A 91 22.80 11.94 4.66
N GLY A 92 21.97 11.01 4.21
CA GLY A 92 20.85 10.52 5.00
C GLY A 92 20.51 9.08 4.70
N MET A 93 19.92 8.39 5.67
CA MET A 93 19.32 7.08 5.49
C MET A 93 17.83 7.16 5.77
N THR A 94 17.06 6.54 4.92
CA THR A 94 15.60 6.39 5.08
C THR A 94 15.28 4.93 5.30
N ALA A 95 14.41 4.67 6.25
CA ALA A 95 13.73 3.39 6.40
C ALA A 95 12.23 3.64 6.51
N GLY A 96 11.42 2.70 6.03
CA GLY A 96 9.98 2.87 6.01
C GLY A 96 9.22 1.57 6.00
N ILE A 97 7.91 1.70 5.90
CA ILE A 97 6.97 0.59 5.71
C ILE A 97 6.07 0.95 4.54
N ARG A 98 5.96 0.03 3.58
CA ARG A 98 5.10 0.16 2.41
C ARG A 98 4.12 -0.99 2.34
N LEU A 99 2.86 -0.65 2.23
CA LEU A 99 1.75 -1.57 1.96
C LEU A 99 1.31 -1.37 0.52
N GLU A 100 1.26 -2.45 -0.24
CA GLU A 100 0.86 -2.44 -1.64
C GLU A 100 -0.04 -3.62 -1.96
N ASN A 101 -1.13 -3.36 -2.69
CA ASN A 101 -2.02 -4.41 -3.20
C ASN A 101 -1.93 -4.46 -4.71
N LYS A 102 -1.61 -5.63 -5.27
CA LYS A 102 -1.63 -5.87 -6.72
C LYS A 102 -2.70 -6.88 -7.06
N THR A 103 -3.55 -6.52 -7.99
CA THR A 103 -4.63 -7.39 -8.46
C THR A 103 -4.56 -7.47 -9.98
N MET A 104 -4.66 -8.68 -10.51
CA MET A 104 -4.77 -8.91 -11.95
C MET A 104 -5.86 -9.94 -12.24
N THR A 105 -6.44 -9.83 -13.41
CA THR A 105 -7.41 -10.80 -13.93
C THR A 105 -6.90 -11.31 -15.27
N THR A 106 -6.84 -12.61 -15.41
CA THR A 106 -6.43 -13.28 -16.65
C THR A 106 -7.54 -14.22 -17.07
N GLU A 107 -7.93 -14.15 -18.33
CA GLU A 107 -8.82 -15.11 -18.97
C GLU A 107 -7.99 -15.91 -19.99
N ALA A 108 -8.09 -17.22 -19.94
CA ALA A 108 -7.33 -18.11 -20.80
C ALA A 108 -8.16 -19.32 -21.20
N THR A 109 -7.92 -19.80 -22.42
CA THR A 109 -8.44 -21.08 -22.88
C THR A 109 -7.45 -22.18 -22.54
N VAL A 110 -7.91 -23.19 -21.79
CA VAL A 110 -7.10 -24.32 -21.31
C VAL A 110 -7.60 -25.63 -21.89
N LYS A 111 -6.70 -26.59 -21.98
CA LYS A 111 -7.01 -27.98 -22.37
C LYS A 111 -6.37 -28.94 -21.37
N ASN A 112 -7.17 -29.88 -20.88
CA ASN A 112 -6.75 -30.89 -19.89
C ASN A 112 -6.18 -30.27 -18.60
N TYR A 113 -6.77 -29.14 -18.17
CA TYR A 113 -6.38 -28.47 -16.93
C TYR A 113 -6.92 -29.23 -15.72
N GLY A 114 -6.04 -29.69 -14.84
CA GLY A 114 -6.43 -30.40 -13.62
C GLY A 114 -7.15 -29.46 -12.65
N MET A 115 -8.42 -29.71 -12.37
CA MET A 115 -9.22 -28.95 -11.41
C MET A 115 -9.65 -29.82 -10.26
N LYS A 116 -9.61 -29.23 -9.06
CA LYS A 116 -10.29 -29.72 -7.86
C LYS A 116 -11.51 -28.87 -7.61
N ILE A 117 -12.70 -29.46 -7.66
CA ILE A 117 -13.95 -28.79 -7.33
C ILE A 117 -14.38 -29.29 -5.96
N ILE A 118 -14.55 -28.40 -5.02
CA ILE A 118 -15.08 -28.70 -3.69
C ILE A 118 -16.59 -28.48 -3.75
N ASN A 119 -17.35 -29.58 -3.60
CA ASN A 119 -18.80 -29.50 -3.57
C ASN A 119 -19.27 -28.91 -2.23
N THR A 120 -20.48 -28.31 -2.21
CA THR A 120 -21.12 -27.74 -1.01
C THR A 120 -21.20 -28.70 0.18
N ASN A 121 -21.16 -30.03 -0.09
CA ASN A 121 -21.18 -31.09 0.92
C ASN A 121 -19.77 -31.58 1.34
N GLY A 122 -18.70 -30.82 0.99
CA GLY A 122 -17.33 -31.18 1.34
C GLY A 122 -16.68 -32.28 0.51
N GLY A 123 -17.39 -32.83 -0.50
CA GLY A 123 -16.83 -33.82 -1.43
C GLY A 123 -15.88 -33.15 -2.43
N GLU A 124 -14.71 -33.76 -2.65
CA GLU A 124 -13.74 -33.33 -3.67
C GLU A 124 -13.98 -34.12 -4.97
N LEU A 125 -14.22 -33.39 -6.06
CA LEU A 125 -14.24 -33.92 -7.42
C LEU A 125 -12.97 -33.46 -8.13
N GLN A 126 -12.15 -34.40 -8.58
CA GLN A 126 -10.99 -34.13 -9.42
C GLN A 126 -11.33 -34.44 -10.86
N GLY A 127 -11.00 -33.56 -11.77
CA GLY A 127 -11.27 -33.73 -13.19
C GLY A 127 -10.35 -32.92 -14.07
N LEU A 128 -10.38 -33.18 -15.36
CA LEU A 128 -9.67 -32.41 -16.37
C LEU A 128 -10.68 -31.49 -17.06
N TRP A 129 -10.38 -30.21 -17.04
CA TRP A 129 -11.18 -29.15 -17.64
C TRP A 129 -10.61 -28.77 -19.01
N THR A 130 -11.47 -28.61 -19.99
CA THR A 130 -11.14 -28.01 -21.28
C THR A 130 -12.15 -26.91 -21.58
N GLY A 131 -11.68 -25.68 -21.73
CA GLY A 131 -12.53 -24.50 -21.96
C GLY A 131 -11.92 -23.24 -21.41
N GLY A 132 -12.73 -22.18 -21.30
CA GLY A 132 -12.31 -20.90 -20.73
C GLY A 132 -12.14 -20.97 -19.21
N VAL A 133 -11.07 -20.35 -18.70
CA VAL A 133 -10.80 -20.18 -17.27
C VAL A 133 -10.49 -18.71 -17.01
N LYS A 134 -11.16 -18.17 -15.98
CA LYS A 134 -10.91 -16.83 -15.49
C LYS A 134 -10.23 -16.89 -14.14
N THR A 135 -9.02 -16.37 -14.06
CA THR A 135 -8.22 -16.33 -12.83
C THR A 135 -8.07 -14.90 -12.36
N LYS A 136 -8.44 -14.65 -11.11
CA LYS A 136 -8.18 -13.37 -10.44
C LYS A 136 -7.16 -13.58 -9.34
N VAL A 137 -6.01 -12.93 -9.47
CA VAL A 137 -4.94 -12.97 -8.48
C VAL A 137 -4.93 -11.66 -7.74
N LYS A 138 -4.95 -11.72 -6.41
CA LYS A 138 -4.82 -10.56 -5.52
C LYS A 138 -3.67 -10.82 -4.57
N ASN A 139 -2.61 -10.04 -4.69
CA ASN A 139 -1.43 -10.11 -3.84
C ASN A 139 -1.34 -8.84 -2.99
N SER A 140 -1.09 -9.03 -1.70
CA SER A 140 -0.79 -7.94 -0.77
C SER A 140 0.66 -8.07 -0.33
N TYR A 141 1.41 -6.97 -0.42
CA TYR A 141 2.82 -6.93 -0.08
C TYR A 141 3.04 -5.98 1.08
N LEU A 142 3.81 -6.45 2.05
CA LEU A 142 4.46 -5.63 3.05
C LEU A 142 5.92 -5.53 2.68
N THR A 143 6.41 -4.32 2.49
CA THR A 143 7.77 -4.07 2.03
C THR A 143 8.44 -3.05 2.96
N ILE A 144 9.70 -3.27 3.26
CA ILE A 144 10.53 -2.32 4.01
C ILE A 144 11.46 -1.62 3.00
N PRO A 145 11.18 -0.37 2.59
CA PRO A 145 12.10 0.42 1.78
C PRO A 145 13.26 0.91 2.64
N VAL A 146 14.46 0.74 2.14
CA VAL A 146 15.68 1.29 2.72
C VAL A 146 16.38 2.12 1.64
N LEU A 147 16.63 3.41 1.91
CA LEU A 147 17.23 4.32 0.96
C LEU A 147 18.46 4.98 1.55
N ALA A 148 19.54 5.03 0.76
CA ALA A 148 20.64 5.94 0.98
C ALA A 148 20.36 7.23 0.20
N ASN A 149 20.44 8.37 0.88
CA ASN A 149 20.12 9.68 0.30
C ASN A 149 21.35 10.56 0.29
N TYR A 150 21.51 11.34 -0.78
CA TYR A 150 22.53 12.37 -0.89
C TYR A 150 21.91 13.65 -1.43
N LYS A 151 22.09 14.76 -0.69
CA LYS A 151 21.69 16.12 -1.14
C LYS A 151 22.82 16.72 -1.95
N ILE A 152 22.60 16.92 -3.25
CA ILE A 152 23.53 17.64 -4.12
C ILE A 152 23.42 19.13 -3.85
N SER A 153 22.19 19.61 -3.69
CA SER A 153 21.84 20.99 -3.33
C SER A 153 20.51 21.00 -2.59
N ASP A 154 20.06 22.17 -2.14
CA ASP A 154 18.76 22.33 -1.47
C ASP A 154 17.57 21.93 -2.36
N ARG A 155 17.75 21.93 -3.68
CA ARG A 155 16.72 21.59 -4.66
C ARG A 155 16.84 20.16 -5.20
N TRP A 156 18.02 19.54 -5.10
CA TRP A 156 18.31 18.25 -5.73
C TRP A 156 18.77 17.22 -4.71
N LYS A 157 18.06 16.10 -4.69
CA LYS A 157 18.37 14.94 -3.86
C LYS A 157 18.41 13.68 -4.72
N VAL A 158 19.46 12.88 -4.56
CA VAL A 158 19.58 11.56 -5.16
C VAL A 158 19.35 10.51 -4.09
N SER A 159 18.62 9.46 -4.43
CA SER A 159 18.33 8.35 -3.51
C SER A 159 18.57 7.01 -4.19
N LEU A 160 19.31 6.14 -3.53
CA LEU A 160 19.49 4.75 -3.92
C LEU A 160 18.55 3.90 -3.06
N LEU A 161 17.68 3.14 -3.71
CA LEU A 161 16.63 2.34 -3.06
C LEU A 161 17.00 0.85 -3.06
N SER A 162 16.86 0.22 -1.91
CA SER A 162 16.74 -1.23 -1.76
C SER A 162 15.39 -1.57 -1.16
N LEU A 163 14.75 -2.64 -1.64
CA LEU A 163 13.45 -3.11 -1.15
C LEU A 163 13.61 -4.49 -0.53
N ILE A 164 13.17 -4.63 0.70
CA ILE A 164 13.08 -5.91 1.39
C ILE A 164 11.61 -6.31 1.40
N HIS A 165 11.27 -7.41 0.73
CA HIS A 165 9.93 -8.00 0.72
C HIS A 165 9.80 -9.04 1.83
N ILE A 166 8.71 -8.97 2.58
CA ILE A 166 8.35 -9.92 3.63
C ILE A 166 7.08 -10.64 3.22
#